data_914e172c2a09c49c696140f68ca38296
#
_entry.id   914e172c2a09c49c696140f68ca38296
#
_cell.length_a   1.000
_cell.length_b   1.000
_cell.length_c   1.000
_cell.angle_alpha   90.00
_cell.angle_beta   90.00
_cell.angle_gamma   90.00
#
_symmetry.space_group_name_H-M   'P 1'
#
loop_
_entity.id
_entity.type
_entity.pdbx_description
1 polymer ?
#
loop_
_entity_poly.entity_id
_entity_poly.type
_entity_poly.pdbx_seq_one_letter_code
_entity_poly.pdbx_strand_id
1 'polypeptide(L)'
;EIITAMGRVEDFEAEDKETAEAAQPGSQPNFTFTEKKSKRLYRDTNDKFIGGVCSGLAAYMNVDPAIVRILFAIISFGGFGFGFLAYIILWIVLPPKDLEGYIGKRLYRNPDDKVIGGVAGGLAAYFNKSASTIRLIFAAPLLLSILVGILNGFRWHYDVDFALNIGFGSLTGTFILAYIILWIVLPEANSDYQKMEMRGETVDVN
;
A
#
# COMPACT_ATOMS: atom_id res chain seq x y z
N GLU A 1 -62.17 -21.98 -1.51
CA GLU A 1 -61.83 -20.58 -1.15
C GLU A 1 -60.34 -20.29 -1.18
N ILE A 2 -59.49 -21.26 -0.83
CA ILE A 2 -57.99 -21.07 -0.81
C ILE A 2 -57.42 -21.03 -2.24
N ILE A 3 -58.00 -21.78 -3.18
CA ILE A 3 -57.54 -21.87 -4.59
C ILE A 3 -57.85 -20.58 -5.37
N THR A 4 -58.89 -19.84 -4.98
CA THR A 4 -59.27 -18.57 -5.63
C THR A 4 -58.37 -17.41 -5.24
N ALA A 5 -57.63 -17.55 -4.12
CA ALA A 5 -56.68 -16.50 -3.64
C ALA A 5 -55.26 -16.69 -4.18
N MET A 6 -54.92 -17.89 -4.69
CA MET A 6 -53.55 -18.18 -5.20
C MET A 6 -53.38 -18.13 -6.72
N GLY A 7 -54.48 -17.90 -7.46
CA GLY A 7 -54.47 -18.03 -8.91
C GLY A 7 -54.46 -19.48 -9.38
N ARG A 8 -54.91 -19.72 -10.59
CA ARG A 8 -54.83 -21.08 -11.20
C ARG A 8 -53.45 -21.26 -11.84
N VAL A 9 -52.98 -22.50 -11.88
CA VAL A 9 -51.70 -22.87 -12.54
C VAL A 9 -51.67 -22.40 -13.99
N GLU A 10 -52.84 -22.34 -14.65
CA GLU A 10 -53.02 -21.89 -16.02
C GLU A 10 -52.73 -20.40 -16.19
N ASP A 11 -52.96 -19.58 -15.15
CA ASP A 11 -52.69 -18.14 -15.15
C ASP A 11 -51.18 -17.87 -15.12
N PHE A 12 -50.41 -18.70 -14.46
CA PHE A 12 -48.92 -18.63 -14.44
C PHE A 12 -48.30 -19.10 -15.76
N GLU A 13 -48.91 -20.12 -16.40
CA GLU A 13 -48.45 -20.59 -17.72
C GLU A 13 -48.75 -19.56 -18.85
N ALA A 14 -49.78 -18.74 -18.67
CA ALA A 14 -50.10 -17.67 -19.63
C ALA A 14 -49.10 -16.49 -19.51
N GLU A 15 -48.72 -16.10 -18.30
CA GLU A 15 -47.69 -15.08 -18.08
C GLU A 15 -46.30 -15.52 -18.57
N ASP A 16 -45.97 -16.82 -18.37
CA ASP A 16 -44.70 -17.33 -18.89
C ASP A 16 -44.64 -17.40 -20.43
N LYS A 17 -45.78 -17.57 -21.09
CA LYS A 17 -45.88 -17.58 -22.56
C LYS A 17 -45.80 -16.17 -23.14
N GLU A 18 -46.43 -15.18 -22.51
CA GLU A 18 -46.37 -13.80 -22.93
C GLU A 18 -44.95 -13.22 -22.77
N THR A 19 -44.25 -13.64 -21.70
CA THR A 19 -42.83 -13.27 -21.47
C THR A 19 -41.90 -13.96 -22.45
N ALA A 20 -42.21 -15.16 -22.90
CA ALA A 20 -41.38 -15.93 -23.84
C ALA A 20 -41.50 -15.45 -25.29
N GLU A 21 -42.67 -14.89 -25.71
CA GLU A 21 -42.88 -14.40 -27.06
C GLU A 21 -42.28 -12.99 -27.32
N ALA A 22 -41.99 -12.23 -26.23
CA ALA A 22 -41.31 -10.93 -26.29
C ALA A 22 -39.77 -11.04 -26.30
N ALA A 23 -39.22 -12.23 -26.10
CA ALA A 23 -37.76 -12.45 -26.10
C ALA A 23 -37.25 -12.77 -27.49
N GLN A 24 -36.67 -11.81 -28.19
CA GLN A 24 -35.90 -12.05 -29.41
C GLN A 24 -34.72 -12.99 -29.11
N PRO A 25 -34.43 -14.00 -29.98
CA PRO A 25 -33.33 -14.94 -29.77
C PRO A 25 -32.00 -14.23 -30.02
N GLY A 26 -31.38 -13.76 -28.95
CA GLY A 26 -30.08 -13.09 -29.00
C GLY A 26 -29.68 -12.27 -27.77
N SER A 27 -30.59 -11.88 -26.92
CA SER A 27 -30.29 -11.11 -25.73
C SER A 27 -30.44 -12.01 -24.48
N GLN A 28 -29.36 -12.66 -24.08
CA GLN A 28 -29.29 -13.10 -22.69
C GLN A 28 -29.42 -11.84 -21.79
N PRO A 29 -30.34 -11.79 -20.82
CA PRO A 29 -30.33 -10.71 -19.85
C PRO A 29 -29.01 -10.81 -19.09
N ASN A 30 -28.09 -9.98 -19.50
CA ASN A 30 -26.84 -9.79 -18.78
C ASN A 30 -27.20 -9.08 -17.47
N PHE A 31 -27.64 -9.85 -16.47
CA PHE A 31 -27.74 -9.38 -15.10
C PHE A 31 -26.31 -9.11 -14.61
N THR A 32 -25.70 -8.07 -15.10
CA THR A 32 -24.58 -7.43 -14.46
C THR A 32 -25.13 -6.88 -13.14
N PHE A 33 -25.16 -7.73 -12.12
CA PHE A 33 -25.17 -7.23 -10.76
C PHE A 33 -23.90 -6.39 -10.63
N THR A 34 -24.00 -5.14 -10.97
CA THR A 34 -23.04 -4.15 -10.54
C THR A 34 -23.23 -4.09 -9.03
N GLU A 35 -22.61 -5.03 -8.31
CA GLU A 35 -22.44 -4.91 -6.88
C GLU A 35 -21.80 -3.55 -6.68
N LYS A 36 -22.62 -2.58 -6.28
CA LYS A 36 -22.13 -1.30 -5.82
C LYS A 36 -21.34 -1.62 -4.57
N LYS A 37 -20.06 -1.96 -4.78
CA LYS A 37 -19.11 -2.37 -3.76
C LYS A 37 -19.12 -1.22 -2.76
N SER A 38 -19.95 -1.34 -1.72
CA SER A 38 -19.99 -0.36 -0.65
C SER A 38 -18.57 -0.30 -0.10
N LYS A 39 -17.90 0.85 -0.25
CA LYS A 39 -16.53 1.07 0.21
C LYS A 39 -16.51 1.04 1.74
N ARG A 40 -16.60 -0.14 2.31
CA ARG A 40 -16.42 -0.38 3.75
C ARG A 40 -14.98 -0.75 4.00
N LEU A 41 -14.45 -0.27 5.10
CA LEU A 41 -13.10 -0.57 5.52
C LEU A 41 -13.10 -1.92 6.28
N TYR A 42 -12.24 -2.85 5.85
CA TYR A 42 -12.03 -4.16 6.44
C TYR A 42 -10.55 -4.37 6.68
N ARG A 43 -10.17 -5.20 7.64
CA ARG A 43 -8.79 -5.70 7.74
C ARG A 43 -8.64 -6.95 6.88
N ASP A 44 -7.49 -7.07 6.21
CA ASP A 44 -7.19 -8.21 5.35
C ASP A 44 -6.76 -9.42 6.17
N THR A 45 -7.31 -10.60 5.83
CA THR A 45 -6.93 -11.87 6.47
C THR A 45 -5.85 -12.62 5.70
N ASN A 46 -5.61 -12.29 4.43
CA ASN A 46 -4.62 -12.95 3.58
C ASN A 46 -3.22 -12.36 3.75
N ASP A 47 -3.09 -11.03 3.74
CA ASP A 47 -1.81 -10.32 3.91
C ASP A 47 -1.68 -9.75 5.33
N LYS A 48 -1.43 -10.63 6.31
CA LYS A 48 -1.28 -10.30 7.73
C LYS A 48 0.18 -10.04 8.09
N PHE A 49 0.65 -8.83 7.98
CA PHE A 49 1.95 -8.51 8.60
C PHE A 49 1.80 -8.25 10.11
N ILE A 50 0.84 -7.41 10.52
CA ILE A 50 0.41 -7.21 11.91
C ILE A 50 -1.10 -6.99 11.86
N GLY A 51 -1.91 -8.03 12.04
CA GLY A 51 -3.38 -7.93 12.10
C GLY A 51 -4.10 -7.54 10.80
N GLY A 52 -3.40 -7.27 9.67
CA GLY A 52 -3.99 -6.99 8.37
C GLY A 52 -4.65 -5.61 8.20
N VAL A 53 -4.43 -4.68 9.14
CA VAL A 53 -5.01 -3.32 9.10
C VAL A 53 -4.46 -2.52 7.93
N CYS A 54 -3.13 -2.52 7.75
CA CYS A 54 -2.49 -1.79 6.66
C CYS A 54 -2.90 -2.30 5.29
N SER A 55 -3.01 -3.63 5.11
CA SER A 55 -3.45 -4.22 3.85
C SER A 55 -4.91 -3.92 3.57
N GLY A 56 -5.77 -3.91 4.60
CA GLY A 56 -7.17 -3.51 4.47
C GLY A 56 -7.32 -2.03 4.07
N LEU A 57 -6.55 -1.14 4.69
CA LEU A 57 -6.53 0.28 4.35
C LEU A 57 -5.97 0.52 2.95
N ALA A 58 -4.92 -0.22 2.58
CA ALA A 58 -4.33 -0.19 1.25
C ALA A 58 -5.32 -0.61 0.16
N ALA A 59 -6.08 -1.69 0.39
CA ALA A 59 -7.13 -2.14 -0.51
C ALA A 59 -8.26 -1.10 -0.64
N TYR A 60 -8.63 -0.43 0.46
CA TYR A 60 -9.61 0.64 0.43
C TYR A 60 -9.13 1.84 -0.40
N MET A 61 -7.87 2.23 -0.26
CA MET A 61 -7.24 3.35 -0.98
C MET A 61 -6.73 2.96 -2.37
N ASN A 62 -6.74 1.66 -2.71
CA ASN A 62 -6.17 1.10 -3.93
C ASN A 62 -4.68 1.48 -4.10
N VAL A 63 -3.90 1.29 -3.04
CA VAL A 63 -2.45 1.52 -3.01
C VAL A 63 -1.72 0.27 -2.52
N ASP A 64 -0.40 0.24 -2.70
CA ASP A 64 0.43 -0.84 -2.19
C ASP A 64 0.38 -0.91 -0.64
N PRO A 65 0.11 -2.07 -0.04
CA PRO A 65 0.18 -2.29 1.41
C PRO A 65 1.49 -1.87 2.06
N ALA A 66 2.62 -2.00 1.35
CA ALA A 66 3.92 -1.59 1.86
C ALA A 66 3.98 -0.08 2.13
N ILE A 67 3.39 0.74 1.26
CA ILE A 67 3.33 2.20 1.44
C ILE A 67 2.55 2.56 2.70
N VAL A 68 1.42 1.91 2.93
CA VAL A 68 0.60 2.13 4.12
C VAL A 68 1.33 1.71 5.39
N ARG A 69 2.07 0.58 5.36
CA ARG A 69 2.91 0.12 6.48
C ARG A 69 4.00 1.14 6.82
N ILE A 70 4.69 1.66 5.81
CA ILE A 70 5.73 2.68 5.97
C ILE A 70 5.13 3.95 6.58
N LEU A 71 3.99 4.40 6.07
CA LEU A 71 3.30 5.59 6.58
C LEU A 71 2.93 5.42 8.06
N PHE A 72 2.33 4.27 8.43
CA PHE A 72 2.02 3.96 9.83
C PHE A 72 3.26 3.88 10.71
N ALA A 73 4.36 3.31 10.22
CA ALA A 73 5.62 3.26 10.94
C ALA A 73 6.17 4.67 11.20
N ILE A 74 6.21 5.52 10.18
CA ILE A 74 6.67 6.91 10.31
C ILE A 74 5.80 7.68 11.32
N ILE A 75 4.48 7.56 11.24
CA ILE A 75 3.55 8.23 12.17
C ILE A 75 3.72 7.67 13.59
N SER A 76 3.98 6.37 13.76
CA SER A 76 4.18 5.76 15.07
C SER A 76 5.46 6.23 15.75
N PHE A 77 6.56 6.33 15.01
CA PHE A 77 7.85 6.79 15.54
C PHE A 77 7.93 8.32 15.64
N GLY A 78 7.44 9.05 14.63
CA GLY A 78 7.47 10.51 14.60
C GLY A 78 6.38 11.17 15.44
N GLY A 79 5.27 10.51 15.68
CA GLY A 79 4.09 11.00 16.38
C GLY A 79 4.00 10.56 17.86
N PHE A 80 5.12 10.37 18.56
CA PHE A 80 5.14 9.97 19.99
C PHE A 80 4.28 8.74 20.32
N GLY A 81 4.15 7.80 19.38
CA GLY A 81 3.37 6.57 19.57
C GLY A 81 1.87 6.68 19.23
N PHE A 82 1.36 7.84 18.82
CA PHE A 82 -0.05 7.98 18.40
C PHE A 82 -0.43 7.04 17.25
N GLY A 83 0.49 6.81 16.31
CA GLY A 83 0.28 5.85 15.23
C GLY A 83 0.05 4.43 15.74
N PHE A 84 0.76 4.02 16.78
CA PHE A 84 0.59 2.70 17.40
C PHE A 84 -0.79 2.56 18.08
N LEU A 85 -1.22 3.59 18.79
CA LEU A 85 -2.56 3.62 19.41
C LEU A 85 -3.66 3.58 18.34
N ALA A 86 -3.54 4.40 17.29
CA ALA A 86 -4.46 4.39 16.17
C ALA A 86 -4.51 3.00 15.49
N TYR A 87 -3.36 2.34 15.34
CA TYR A 87 -3.29 1.00 14.79
C TYR A 87 -4.07 -0.01 15.62
N ILE A 88 -3.90 0.00 16.95
CA ILE A 88 -4.63 -0.91 17.86
C ILE A 88 -6.14 -0.65 17.79
N ILE A 89 -6.56 0.60 17.77
CA ILE A 89 -7.98 0.96 17.65
C ILE A 89 -8.54 0.42 16.33
N LEU A 90 -7.86 0.65 15.21
CA LEU A 90 -8.27 0.14 13.91
C LEU A 90 -8.30 -1.39 13.89
N TRP A 91 -7.35 -2.04 14.52
CA TRP A 91 -7.31 -3.51 14.60
C TRP A 91 -8.52 -4.11 15.34
N ILE A 92 -9.00 -3.44 16.40
CA ILE A 92 -10.17 -3.87 17.16
C ILE A 92 -11.47 -3.54 16.41
N VAL A 93 -11.55 -2.37 15.79
CA VAL A 93 -12.76 -1.85 15.16
C VAL A 93 -13.02 -2.48 13.79
N LEU A 94 -11.97 -2.79 13.02
CA LEU A 94 -12.14 -3.30 11.66
C LEU A 94 -12.49 -4.79 11.65
N PRO A 95 -13.62 -5.18 11.02
CA PRO A 95 -13.96 -6.58 10.87
C PRO A 95 -13.01 -7.27 9.88
N PRO A 96 -12.64 -8.55 10.12
CA PRO A 96 -11.80 -9.31 9.22
C PRO A 96 -12.58 -9.70 7.96
N LYS A 97 -11.92 -9.61 6.80
CA LYS A 97 -12.43 -10.09 5.52
C LYS A 97 -11.27 -10.54 4.65
N ASP A 98 -11.50 -11.58 3.86
CA ASP A 98 -10.59 -11.98 2.81
C ASP A 98 -10.73 -10.96 1.67
N LEU A 99 -9.67 -10.19 1.45
CA LEU A 99 -9.61 -9.21 0.38
C LEU A 99 -8.82 -9.79 -0.79
N GLU A 100 -9.24 -9.45 -1.99
CA GLU A 100 -8.43 -9.73 -3.18
C GLU A 100 -7.12 -8.97 -3.06
N GLY A 101 -6.00 -9.65 -3.33
CA GLY A 101 -4.67 -9.05 -3.28
C GLY A 101 -4.60 -7.82 -4.18
N TYR A 102 -3.82 -6.82 -3.77
CA TYR A 102 -3.57 -5.64 -4.57
C TYR A 102 -2.96 -6.03 -5.93
N ILE A 103 -3.64 -5.67 -7.00
CA ILE A 103 -3.20 -5.89 -8.38
C ILE A 103 -2.60 -4.57 -8.87
N GLY A 104 -1.30 -4.42 -8.76
CA GLY A 104 -0.61 -3.21 -9.18
C GLY A 104 0.87 -3.26 -8.83
N LYS A 105 1.53 -2.16 -9.07
CA LYS A 105 2.95 -1.98 -8.80
C LYS A 105 3.24 -2.13 -7.31
N ARG A 106 4.01 -3.13 -6.93
CA ARG A 106 4.37 -3.41 -5.52
C ARG A 106 5.78 -2.97 -5.20
N LEU A 107 5.96 -2.52 -3.98
CA LEU A 107 7.25 -2.06 -3.48
C LEU A 107 8.00 -3.23 -2.81
N TYR A 108 9.13 -3.63 -3.39
CA TYR A 108 10.05 -4.65 -2.90
C TYR A 108 11.46 -4.10 -2.76
N ARG A 109 12.29 -4.76 -1.96
CA ARG A 109 13.74 -4.54 -2.00
C ARG A 109 14.32 -5.24 -3.22
N ASN A 110 15.22 -4.55 -3.94
CA ASN A 110 15.86 -5.14 -5.11
C ASN A 110 17.11 -5.96 -4.69
N PRO A 111 17.12 -7.29 -4.92
CA PRO A 111 18.28 -8.13 -4.61
C PRO A 111 19.46 -7.91 -5.56
N ASP A 112 19.21 -7.46 -6.79
CA ASP A 112 20.24 -7.30 -7.81
C ASP A 112 21.07 -6.02 -7.58
N ASP A 113 20.53 -5.05 -6.82
CA ASP A 113 21.19 -3.77 -6.52
C ASP A 113 21.28 -3.54 -4.99
N LYS A 114 21.95 -4.48 -4.31
CA LYS A 114 22.16 -4.48 -2.85
C LYS A 114 23.38 -3.67 -2.45
N VAL A 115 23.27 -2.36 -2.28
CA VAL A 115 24.33 -1.59 -1.61
C VAL A 115 24.10 -1.58 -0.10
N ILE A 116 22.88 -1.22 0.35
CA ILE A 116 22.48 -1.31 1.76
C ILE A 116 21.08 -1.95 1.77
N GLY A 117 21.02 -3.28 1.85
CA GLY A 117 19.75 -4.03 1.94
C GLY A 117 18.83 -3.95 0.71
N GLY A 118 19.24 -3.31 -0.41
CA GLY A 118 18.45 -3.23 -1.63
C GLY A 118 17.26 -2.28 -1.61
N VAL A 119 17.08 -1.47 -0.54
CA VAL A 119 15.96 -0.53 -0.38
C VAL A 119 16.00 0.55 -1.46
N ALA A 120 17.16 1.16 -1.67
CA ALA A 120 17.30 2.23 -2.67
C ALA A 120 17.07 1.72 -4.10
N GLY A 121 17.54 0.49 -4.40
CA GLY A 121 17.28 -0.17 -5.67
C GLY A 121 15.79 -0.48 -5.89
N GLY A 122 15.10 -0.93 -4.83
CA GLY A 122 13.66 -1.16 -4.86
C GLY A 122 12.83 0.10 -5.09
N LEU A 123 13.12 1.17 -4.34
CA LEU A 123 12.48 2.48 -4.54
C LEU A 123 12.77 3.04 -5.93
N ALA A 124 13.99 2.87 -6.42
CA ALA A 124 14.38 3.33 -7.76
C ALA A 124 13.55 2.63 -8.86
N ALA A 125 13.39 1.32 -8.77
CA ALA A 125 12.56 0.55 -9.69
C ALA A 125 11.08 0.96 -9.58
N TYR A 126 10.57 1.14 -8.36
CA TYR A 126 9.19 1.56 -8.14
C TYR A 126 8.90 2.95 -8.72
N PHE A 127 9.77 3.94 -8.49
CA PHE A 127 9.59 5.30 -9.00
C PHE A 127 10.16 5.52 -10.41
N ASN A 128 10.69 4.46 -11.03
CA ASN A 128 11.32 4.54 -12.35
C ASN A 128 12.45 5.59 -12.41
N LYS A 129 13.29 5.60 -11.37
CA LYS A 129 14.43 6.51 -11.19
C LYS A 129 15.73 5.72 -11.08
N SER A 130 16.87 6.40 -11.19
CA SER A 130 18.15 5.74 -10.95
C SER A 130 18.36 5.45 -9.47
N ALA A 131 18.93 4.29 -9.15
CA ALA A 131 19.24 3.92 -7.76
C ALA A 131 20.23 4.89 -7.11
N SER A 132 21.14 5.48 -7.90
CA SER A 132 22.08 6.50 -7.45
C SER A 132 21.36 7.76 -6.96
N THR A 133 20.29 8.19 -7.65
CA THR A 133 19.49 9.35 -7.22
C THR A 133 18.82 9.09 -5.88
N ILE A 134 18.24 7.92 -5.68
CA ILE A 134 17.59 7.56 -4.41
C ILE A 134 18.63 7.49 -3.28
N ARG A 135 19.80 6.88 -3.54
CA ARG A 135 20.91 6.85 -2.57
C ARG A 135 21.38 8.25 -2.19
N LEU A 136 21.51 9.14 -3.18
CA LEU A 136 21.88 10.53 -2.94
C LEU A 136 20.86 11.26 -2.06
N ILE A 137 19.57 11.06 -2.29
CA ILE A 137 18.50 11.64 -1.47
C ILE A 137 18.61 11.19 -0.01
N PHE A 138 18.86 9.89 0.25
CA PHE A 138 19.05 9.39 1.60
C PHE A 138 20.39 9.81 2.23
N ALA A 139 21.45 9.95 1.44
CA ALA A 139 22.77 10.38 1.90
C ALA A 139 22.86 11.90 2.07
N ALA A 140 22.06 12.70 1.39
CA ALA A 140 22.13 14.15 1.38
C ALA A 140 22.09 14.78 2.79
N PRO A 141 21.18 14.40 3.72
CA PRO A 141 21.17 14.96 5.07
C PRO A 141 22.46 14.67 5.86
N LEU A 142 23.02 13.45 5.68
CA LEU A 142 24.25 13.04 6.31
C LEU A 142 25.45 13.84 5.75
N LEU A 143 25.55 13.96 4.43
CA LEU A 143 26.60 14.75 3.78
C LEU A 143 26.52 16.22 4.18
N LEU A 144 25.30 16.75 4.26
CA LEU A 144 25.07 18.13 4.68
C LEU A 144 25.45 18.34 6.15
N SER A 145 25.12 17.42 7.05
CA SER A 145 25.49 17.50 8.46
C SER A 145 27.03 17.43 8.66
N ILE A 146 27.71 16.59 7.90
CA ILE A 146 29.18 16.52 7.89
C ILE A 146 29.79 17.84 7.38
N LEU A 147 29.28 18.38 6.29
CA LEU A 147 29.73 19.67 5.72
C LEU A 147 29.58 20.80 6.74
N VAL A 148 28.41 20.90 7.39
CA VAL A 148 28.15 21.88 8.44
C VAL A 148 29.08 21.67 9.61
N GLY A 149 29.35 20.44 10.04
CA GLY A 149 30.30 20.13 11.10
C GLY A 149 31.75 20.56 10.77
N ILE A 150 32.20 20.32 9.53
CA ILE A 150 33.52 20.76 9.06
C ILE A 150 33.63 22.30 9.04
N LEU A 151 32.61 22.96 8.50
CA LEU A 151 32.57 24.43 8.44
C LEU A 151 32.56 25.06 9.84
N ASN A 152 31.84 24.47 10.79
CA ASN A 152 31.82 24.89 12.19
C ASN A 152 33.16 24.64 12.88
N GLY A 153 33.84 23.53 12.62
CA GLY A 153 35.16 23.24 13.14
C GLY A 153 36.25 24.19 12.66
N PHE A 154 36.11 24.75 11.46
CA PHE A 154 37.00 25.74 10.90
C PHE A 154 36.74 27.18 11.41
N ARG A 155 35.54 27.45 11.89
CA ARG A 155 35.10 28.75 12.45
C ARG A 155 35.16 28.73 13.98
N TRP A 156 36.29 28.62 14.54
CA TRP A 156 36.57 28.49 15.99
C TRP A 156 36.06 29.63 16.89
N HIS A 157 35.24 30.56 16.37
CA HIS A 157 34.86 31.75 17.12
C HIS A 157 33.39 32.18 17.02
N TYR A 158 32.54 31.40 16.42
CA TYR A 158 31.08 31.68 16.41
C TYR A 158 30.33 30.42 16.81
N ASP A 159 29.58 30.51 17.91
CA ASP A 159 28.52 29.58 18.26
C ASP A 159 27.49 29.52 17.13
N VAL A 160 27.83 28.85 16.02
CA VAL A 160 26.85 28.54 15.01
C VAL A 160 25.88 27.54 15.62
N ASP A 161 24.94 28.18 16.21
CA ASP A 161 23.68 27.69 16.76
C ASP A 161 23.59 26.18 17.02
N PHE A 162 23.67 25.86 18.30
CA PHE A 162 23.23 24.60 18.88
C PHE A 162 21.91 24.10 18.21
N ALA A 163 20.99 25.04 17.85
CA ALA A 163 19.78 24.77 17.11
C ALA A 163 20.02 24.20 15.71
N LEU A 164 21.02 24.70 14.95
CA LEU A 164 21.34 24.13 13.62
C LEU A 164 21.95 22.73 13.74
N ASN A 165 22.85 22.50 14.71
CA ASN A 165 23.42 21.18 14.94
C ASN A 165 22.35 20.15 15.35
N ILE A 166 21.41 20.53 16.24
CA ILE A 166 20.26 19.67 16.58
C ILE A 166 19.37 19.48 15.36
N GLY A 167 19.08 20.52 14.60
CA GLY A 167 18.22 20.43 13.42
C GLY A 167 18.77 19.47 12.37
N PHE A 168 20.02 19.61 11.97
CA PHE A 168 20.64 18.70 11.00
C PHE A 168 20.88 17.30 11.57
N GLY A 169 21.23 17.17 12.85
CA GLY A 169 21.39 15.89 13.51
C GLY A 169 20.07 15.13 13.60
N SER A 170 18.98 15.79 13.95
CA SER A 170 17.65 15.19 14.01
C SER A 170 17.14 14.80 12.62
N LEU A 171 17.37 15.63 11.60
CA LEU A 171 17.02 15.33 10.21
C LEU A 171 17.77 14.08 9.73
N THR A 172 19.08 14.01 9.94
CA THR A 172 19.91 12.86 9.58
C THR A 172 19.43 11.60 10.29
N GLY A 173 19.17 11.69 11.60
CA GLY A 173 18.60 10.59 12.40
C GLY A 173 17.26 10.09 11.86
N THR A 174 16.39 11.02 11.45
CA THR A 174 15.09 10.68 10.84
C THR A 174 15.25 9.93 9.53
N PHE A 175 16.15 10.36 8.64
CA PHE A 175 16.40 9.66 7.37
C PHE A 175 17.01 8.27 7.56
N ILE A 176 17.93 8.12 8.51
CA ILE A 176 18.51 6.82 8.87
C ILE A 176 17.41 5.89 9.43
N LEU A 177 16.60 6.40 10.34
CA LEU A 177 15.50 5.64 10.92
C LEU A 177 14.47 5.25 9.86
N ALA A 178 14.10 6.17 8.98
CA ALA A 178 13.22 5.89 7.85
C ALA A 178 13.79 4.78 6.93
N TYR A 179 15.11 4.82 6.66
CA TYR A 179 15.77 3.78 5.87
C TYR A 179 15.73 2.41 6.55
N ILE A 180 15.97 2.37 7.87
CA ILE A 180 15.90 1.12 8.67
C ILE A 180 14.47 0.58 8.66
N ILE A 181 13.46 1.44 8.82
CA ILE A 181 12.05 1.05 8.75
C ILE A 181 11.73 0.45 7.38
N LEU A 182 12.15 1.10 6.30
CA LEU A 182 12.00 0.61 4.94
C LEU A 182 12.66 -0.76 4.77
N TRP A 183 13.86 -0.94 5.32
CA TRP A 183 14.59 -2.20 5.24
C TRP A 183 13.88 -3.35 5.95
N ILE A 184 13.24 -3.08 7.08
CA ILE A 184 12.49 -4.09 7.85
C ILE A 184 11.13 -4.39 7.22
N VAL A 185 10.43 -3.35 6.77
CA VAL A 185 9.03 -3.47 6.28
C VAL A 185 8.96 -4.02 4.86
N LEU A 186 9.95 -3.69 4.01
CA LEU A 186 9.92 -4.11 2.61
C LEU A 186 10.39 -5.56 2.45
N PRO A 187 9.59 -6.44 1.85
CA PRO A 187 10.02 -7.78 1.49
C PRO A 187 11.03 -7.73 0.34
N GLU A 188 11.88 -8.73 0.26
CA GLU A 188 12.84 -8.88 -0.83
C GLU A 188 12.16 -9.51 -2.05
N ALA A 189 12.46 -9.01 -3.26
CA ALA A 189 11.97 -9.57 -4.51
C ALA A 189 12.76 -10.85 -4.84
N ASN A 190 12.23 -12.00 -4.45
CA ASN A 190 12.89 -13.30 -4.63
C ASN A 190 12.57 -13.99 -5.96
N SER A 191 11.57 -13.52 -6.70
CA SER A 191 11.16 -14.07 -7.99
C SER A 191 11.20 -13.01 -9.09
N ASP A 192 11.39 -13.47 -10.34
CA ASP A 192 11.37 -12.59 -11.50
C ASP A 192 9.99 -11.92 -11.68
N TYR A 193 8.92 -12.62 -11.30
CA TYR A 193 7.57 -12.08 -11.27
C TYR A 193 7.50 -10.83 -10.34
N GLN A 194 8.03 -10.92 -9.13
CA GLN A 194 8.06 -9.78 -8.18
C GLN A 194 8.93 -8.62 -8.69
N LYS A 195 9.99 -8.92 -9.43
CA LYS A 195 10.82 -7.88 -10.07
C LYS A 195 10.07 -7.16 -11.20
N MET A 196 9.26 -7.87 -11.99
CA MET A 196 8.40 -7.26 -12.99
C MET A 196 7.27 -6.45 -12.35
N GLU A 197 6.62 -6.99 -11.31
CA GLU A 197 5.61 -6.31 -10.53
C GLU A 197 6.12 -5.00 -9.92
N MET A 198 7.39 -4.99 -9.46
CA MET A 198 8.05 -3.79 -8.95
C MET A 198 8.24 -2.71 -10.03
N ARG A 199 8.47 -3.11 -11.29
CA ARG A 199 8.59 -2.20 -12.43
C ARG A 199 7.23 -1.78 -13.01
N GLY A 200 6.18 -2.54 -12.68
CA GLY A 200 4.84 -2.37 -13.26
C GLY A 200 4.73 -2.93 -14.66
N GLU A 201 5.53 -3.94 -14.98
CA GLU A 201 5.47 -4.67 -16.24
C GLU A 201 4.36 -5.73 -16.13
N THR A 202 3.50 -5.82 -17.15
CA THR A 202 2.50 -6.89 -17.23
C THR A 202 3.18 -8.19 -17.63
N VAL A 203 2.93 -9.25 -16.87
CA VAL A 203 3.40 -10.57 -17.21
C VAL A 203 2.43 -11.17 -18.22
N ASP A 204 2.78 -11.17 -19.50
CA ASP A 204 2.09 -11.97 -20.48
C ASP A 204 2.43 -13.44 -20.22
N VAL A 205 1.49 -14.16 -19.63
CA VAL A 205 1.55 -15.61 -19.46
C VAL A 205 1.08 -16.21 -20.78
N ASN A 206 1.98 -16.35 -21.75
CA ASN A 206 1.77 -17.19 -22.92
C ASN A 206 2.19 -18.62 -22.64
#